data_1e255e221b5f02030732a678d7c95245
#
_entry.id   1e255e221b5f02030732a678d7c95245
#
_cell.length_a   1.000
_cell.length_b   1.000
_cell.length_c   1.000
_cell.angle_alpha   90.00
_cell.angle_beta   90.00
_cell.angle_gamma   90.00
#
_symmetry.space_group_name_H-M   'P 1'
#
loop_
_entity.id
_entity.type
_entity.pdbx_description
1 polymer ?
#
loop_
_entity_poly.entity_id
_entity_poly.type
_entity_poly.pdbx_seq_one_letter_code
_entity_poly.pdbx_strand_id
1 'polypeptide(L)'
;AEDEIDYLVNAFQGLKRNPNDIELMMFAQANSEHCRHKIFNASWDIDGESQDKSLFGMIKNTYEMHRDGVLSAYKDNASVIVGHQAGRFFPNPATREYGATQEPVHILMKVETHNHPTAIAPFPGASTGSGGEIRDEGATGRGSKPKAGLTGFTVSKLWGSTVGKPEHIASPLQIMIEGPLGGAAFNNEFGRPALGGFWRTFCERVPGANGPELRGYHKPIMLAGGVGTVR
;
A
#
# COMPACT_ATOMS: atom_id res chain seq x y z
N ALA A 1 -13.35 -9.55 -17.51
CA ALA A 1 -14.77 -9.91 -17.33
C ALA A 1 -15.46 -9.89 -18.69
N GLU A 2 -16.68 -10.42 -18.82
CA GLU A 2 -17.41 -10.48 -20.11
C GLU A 2 -17.72 -9.08 -20.64
N ASP A 3 -18.12 -8.18 -19.78
CA ASP A 3 -18.36 -6.77 -20.10
C ASP A 3 -17.14 -6.04 -20.67
N GLU A 4 -15.94 -6.40 -20.22
CA GLU A 4 -14.68 -5.87 -20.76
C GLU A 4 -14.38 -6.41 -22.16
N ILE A 5 -14.73 -7.66 -22.43
CA ILE A 5 -14.60 -8.26 -23.75
C ILE A 5 -15.59 -7.61 -24.73
N ASP A 6 -16.82 -7.44 -24.31
CA ASP A 6 -17.86 -6.77 -25.11
C ASP A 6 -17.50 -5.31 -25.42
N TYR A 7 -16.93 -4.61 -24.44
CA TYR A 7 -16.39 -3.26 -24.65
C TYR A 7 -15.32 -3.24 -25.75
N LEU A 8 -14.34 -4.15 -25.67
CA LEU A 8 -13.26 -4.24 -26.66
C LEU A 8 -13.81 -4.56 -28.05
N VAL A 9 -14.71 -5.54 -28.15
CA VAL A 9 -15.33 -5.92 -29.42
C VAL A 9 -16.03 -4.73 -30.05
N ASN A 10 -16.88 -4.04 -29.29
CA ASN A 10 -17.61 -2.87 -29.78
C ASN A 10 -16.68 -1.72 -30.20
N ALA A 11 -15.65 -1.43 -29.40
CA ALA A 11 -14.69 -0.37 -29.68
C ALA A 11 -13.92 -0.64 -30.99
N PHE A 12 -13.39 -1.85 -31.16
CA PHE A 12 -12.60 -2.20 -32.33
C PHE A 12 -13.46 -2.44 -33.61
N GLN A 13 -14.72 -2.85 -33.46
CA GLN A 13 -15.67 -2.83 -34.56
C GLN A 13 -15.94 -1.40 -35.04
N GLY A 14 -16.10 -0.43 -34.13
CA GLY A 14 -16.20 0.98 -34.46
C GLY A 14 -14.98 1.51 -35.21
N LEU A 15 -13.78 1.04 -34.85
CA LEU A 15 -12.50 1.38 -35.52
C LEU A 15 -12.31 0.60 -36.83
N LYS A 16 -13.17 -0.36 -37.16
CA LYS A 16 -13.10 -1.22 -38.37
C LYS A 16 -11.78 -1.98 -38.52
N ARG A 17 -11.17 -2.37 -37.41
CA ARG A 17 -9.94 -3.18 -37.39
C ARG A 17 -9.91 -4.05 -36.12
N ASN A 18 -9.06 -5.04 -36.10
CA ASN A 18 -8.76 -5.80 -34.89
C ASN A 18 -7.76 -5.06 -34.00
N PRO A 19 -7.78 -5.32 -32.67
CA PRO A 19 -6.71 -4.88 -31.79
C PRO A 19 -5.40 -5.60 -32.12
N ASN A 20 -4.28 -4.97 -31.84
CA ASN A 20 -2.99 -5.65 -31.76
C ASN A 20 -2.73 -6.13 -30.33
N ASP A 21 -1.68 -6.93 -30.16
CA ASP A 21 -1.29 -7.52 -28.88
C ASP A 21 -0.90 -6.44 -27.83
N ILE A 22 -0.27 -5.37 -28.27
CA ILE A 22 0.11 -4.24 -27.40
C ILE A 22 -1.14 -3.55 -26.86
N GLU A 23 -2.14 -3.28 -27.70
CA GLU A 23 -3.40 -2.65 -27.29
C GLU A 23 -4.17 -3.54 -26.30
N LEU A 24 -4.19 -4.84 -26.52
CA LEU A 24 -4.79 -5.79 -25.57
C LEU A 24 -4.05 -5.82 -24.24
N MET A 25 -2.71 -5.79 -24.26
CA MET A 25 -1.90 -5.75 -23.07
C MET A 25 -2.08 -4.44 -22.29
N MET A 26 -2.11 -3.30 -22.97
CA MET A 26 -2.38 -2.00 -22.36
C MET A 26 -3.76 -1.96 -21.71
N PHE A 27 -4.78 -2.46 -22.39
CA PHE A 27 -6.13 -2.53 -21.85
C PHE A 27 -6.18 -3.44 -20.61
N ALA A 28 -5.56 -4.62 -20.66
CA ALA A 28 -5.49 -5.52 -19.52
C ALA A 28 -4.77 -4.90 -18.32
N GLN A 29 -3.70 -4.14 -18.54
CA GLN A 29 -2.98 -3.41 -17.48
C GLN A 29 -3.83 -2.28 -16.90
N ALA A 30 -4.49 -1.49 -17.74
CA ALA A 30 -5.33 -0.38 -17.29
C ALA A 30 -6.54 -0.87 -16.48
N ASN A 31 -7.09 -2.04 -16.83
CA ASN A 31 -8.23 -2.66 -16.15
C ASN A 31 -7.83 -3.72 -15.12
N SER A 32 -6.54 -3.83 -14.80
CA SER A 32 -6.10 -4.80 -13.79
C SER A 32 -6.71 -4.50 -12.42
N GLU A 33 -7.05 -5.54 -11.68
CA GLU A 33 -7.57 -5.46 -10.30
C GLU A 33 -6.45 -5.10 -9.31
N HIS A 34 -5.68 -4.07 -9.63
CA HIS A 34 -4.72 -3.50 -8.69
C HIS A 34 -5.47 -2.94 -7.47
N CYS A 35 -5.04 -3.31 -6.27
CA CYS A 35 -5.70 -2.96 -5.00
C CYS A 35 -7.15 -3.47 -4.84
N ARG A 36 -7.62 -4.34 -5.72
CA ARG A 36 -8.93 -5.01 -5.65
C ARG A 36 -10.10 -4.06 -5.45
N HIS A 37 -10.11 -2.93 -6.13
CA HIS A 37 -11.14 -1.90 -5.99
C HIS A 37 -12.54 -2.41 -6.29
N LYS A 38 -12.73 -3.29 -7.28
CA LYS A 38 -14.04 -3.90 -7.59
C LYS A 38 -14.57 -4.70 -6.40
N ILE A 39 -13.73 -5.54 -5.78
CA ILE A 39 -14.11 -6.34 -4.61
C ILE A 39 -14.43 -5.43 -3.41
N PHE A 40 -13.61 -4.43 -3.13
CA PHE A 40 -13.80 -3.54 -1.99
C PHE A 40 -15.00 -2.61 -2.15
N ASN A 41 -15.45 -2.33 -3.39
CA ASN A 41 -16.65 -1.56 -3.69
C ASN A 41 -17.90 -2.43 -3.90
N ALA A 42 -17.77 -3.75 -3.97
CA ALA A 42 -18.89 -4.64 -4.21
C ALA A 42 -19.91 -4.61 -3.06
N SER A 43 -21.15 -4.94 -3.40
CA SER A 43 -22.18 -5.25 -2.41
C SER A 43 -21.87 -6.61 -1.74
N TRP A 44 -22.31 -6.76 -0.50
CA TRP A 44 -22.05 -7.95 0.29
C TRP A 44 -23.34 -8.57 0.79
N ASP A 45 -23.47 -9.86 0.60
CA ASP A 45 -24.47 -10.68 1.26
C ASP A 45 -23.75 -11.65 2.21
N ILE A 46 -24.12 -11.59 3.48
CA ILE A 46 -23.54 -12.47 4.52
C ILE A 46 -24.70 -13.33 5.05
N ASP A 47 -24.61 -14.63 4.84
CA ASP A 47 -25.62 -15.61 5.26
C ASP A 47 -27.04 -15.28 4.75
N GLY A 48 -27.12 -14.68 3.56
CA GLY A 48 -28.40 -14.27 2.92
C GLY A 48 -28.91 -12.90 3.34
N GLU A 49 -28.16 -12.17 4.16
CA GLU A 49 -28.48 -10.79 4.55
C GLU A 49 -27.59 -9.82 3.79
N SER A 50 -28.21 -8.91 3.03
CA SER A 50 -27.50 -7.86 2.29
C SER A 50 -26.95 -6.80 3.26
N GLN A 51 -25.70 -6.44 3.08
CA GLN A 51 -25.03 -5.42 3.88
C GLN A 51 -25.19 -4.04 3.24
N ASP A 52 -25.43 -3.03 4.06
CA ASP A 52 -25.65 -1.64 3.62
C ASP A 52 -24.37 -0.91 3.23
N LYS A 53 -23.18 -1.46 3.54
CA LYS A 53 -21.90 -0.86 3.21
C LYS A 53 -20.96 -1.85 2.50
N SER A 54 -20.29 -1.34 1.47
CA SER A 54 -19.12 -2.02 0.89
C SER A 54 -17.96 -2.05 1.88
N LEU A 55 -16.92 -2.86 1.61
CA LEU A 55 -15.70 -2.86 2.45
C LEU A 55 -15.06 -1.46 2.53
N PHE A 56 -15.00 -0.73 1.42
CA PHE A 56 -14.52 0.66 1.47
C PHE A 56 -15.44 1.56 2.28
N GLY A 57 -16.76 1.34 2.22
CA GLY A 57 -17.73 2.05 3.06
C GLY A 57 -17.49 1.81 4.55
N MET A 58 -17.20 0.57 4.94
CA MET A 58 -16.87 0.20 6.33
C MET A 58 -15.56 0.87 6.79
N ILE A 59 -14.52 0.86 5.95
CA ILE A 59 -13.24 1.51 6.25
C ILE A 59 -13.42 3.02 6.40
N LYS A 60 -14.11 3.67 5.47
CA LYS A 60 -14.35 5.11 5.48
C LYS A 60 -15.26 5.58 6.60
N ASN A 61 -16.07 4.70 7.16
CA ASN A 61 -17.02 5.02 8.23
C ASN A 61 -16.33 5.67 9.44
N THR A 62 -15.12 5.23 9.80
CA THR A 62 -14.34 5.84 10.89
C THR A 62 -14.04 7.32 10.61
N TYR A 63 -13.63 7.64 9.38
CA TYR A 63 -13.39 9.00 8.95
C TYR A 63 -14.69 9.82 8.90
N GLU A 64 -15.77 9.24 8.41
CA GLU A 64 -17.07 9.92 8.31
C GLU A 64 -17.65 10.30 9.67
N MET A 65 -17.41 9.45 10.67
CA MET A 65 -17.86 9.70 12.04
C MET A 65 -16.97 10.70 12.80
N HIS A 66 -15.67 10.80 12.45
CA HIS A 66 -14.69 11.61 13.16
C HIS A 66 -13.76 12.33 12.18
N ARG A 67 -14.26 13.41 11.56
CA ARG A 67 -13.49 14.18 10.56
C ARG A 67 -12.62 15.27 11.17
N ASP A 68 -12.83 15.58 12.42
CA ASP A 68 -12.12 16.68 13.08
C ASP A 68 -10.61 16.47 13.07
N GLY A 69 -9.89 17.49 12.62
CA GLY A 69 -8.44 17.43 12.49
C GLY A 69 -7.93 16.73 11.23
N VAL A 70 -8.78 16.19 10.37
CA VAL A 70 -8.36 15.61 9.08
C VAL A 70 -8.47 16.64 7.97
N LEU A 71 -7.33 17.00 7.37
CA LEU A 71 -7.25 17.93 6.25
C LEU A 71 -7.44 17.28 4.90
N SER A 72 -6.90 16.08 4.74
CA SER A 72 -7.04 15.28 3.52
C SER A 72 -7.03 13.79 3.84
N ALA A 73 -8.05 13.09 3.36
CA ALA A 73 -8.13 11.64 3.39
C ALA A 73 -8.90 11.13 2.15
N TYR A 74 -8.51 9.97 1.62
CA TYR A 74 -9.14 9.30 0.47
C TYR A 74 -9.19 10.11 -0.84
N LYS A 75 -8.35 11.13 -0.97
CA LYS A 75 -8.25 11.99 -2.17
C LYS A 75 -6.91 11.90 -2.85
N ASP A 76 -5.91 11.41 -2.15
CA ASP A 76 -4.53 11.26 -2.59
C ASP A 76 -3.94 9.96 -2.00
N ASN A 77 -2.73 9.61 -2.39
CA ASN A 77 -2.03 8.42 -1.89
C ASN A 77 -1.57 8.55 -0.44
N ALA A 78 -1.62 9.73 0.14
CA ALA A 78 -1.30 10.00 1.53
C ALA A 78 -2.41 10.77 2.23
N SER A 79 -2.46 10.72 3.54
CA SER A 79 -3.37 11.50 4.36
C SER A 79 -2.66 12.62 5.11
N VAL A 80 -3.39 13.69 5.39
CA VAL A 80 -2.88 14.86 6.12
C VAL A 80 -3.82 15.17 7.27
N ILE A 81 -3.25 15.30 8.47
CA ILE A 81 -3.97 15.75 9.66
C ILE A 81 -3.37 17.05 10.19
N VAL A 82 -4.16 17.79 10.95
CA VAL A 82 -3.74 19.04 11.57
C VAL A 82 -2.55 18.78 12.48
N GLY A 83 -1.50 19.58 12.28
CA GLY A 83 -0.34 19.63 13.18
C GLY A 83 -0.35 20.87 14.05
N HIS A 84 0.79 21.24 14.55
CA HIS A 84 0.97 22.38 15.44
C HIS A 84 1.75 23.51 14.78
N GLN A 85 1.71 24.69 15.41
CA GLN A 85 2.65 25.78 15.09
C GLN A 85 4.07 25.30 15.42
N ALA A 86 4.92 25.31 14.43
CA ALA A 86 6.30 24.85 14.58
C ALA A 86 7.27 25.67 13.73
N GLY A 87 8.51 25.69 14.16
CA GLY A 87 9.59 26.32 13.39
C GLY A 87 9.99 25.46 12.20
N ARG A 88 10.12 26.08 11.04
CA ARG A 88 10.72 25.45 9.86
C ARG A 88 11.90 26.28 9.38
N PHE A 89 13.00 25.61 9.05
CA PHE A 89 14.15 26.20 8.38
C PHE A 89 14.11 25.82 6.91
N PHE A 90 13.87 26.81 6.06
CA PHE A 90 13.55 26.57 4.65
C PHE A 90 14.00 27.74 3.77
N PRO A 91 14.40 27.53 2.51
CA PRO A 91 14.72 28.63 1.61
C PRO A 91 13.45 29.38 1.19
N ASN A 92 13.49 30.68 1.23
CA ASN A 92 12.45 31.52 0.66
C ASN A 92 12.38 31.28 -0.86
N PRO A 93 11.23 30.94 -1.44
CA PRO A 93 11.14 30.65 -2.88
C PRO A 93 11.53 31.79 -3.80
N ALA A 94 11.36 33.04 -3.38
CA ALA A 94 11.69 34.23 -4.16
C ALA A 94 13.15 34.65 -4.02
N THR A 95 13.66 34.75 -2.78
CA THR A 95 15.04 35.23 -2.52
C THR A 95 16.07 34.10 -2.51
N ARG A 96 15.64 32.85 -2.32
CA ARG A 96 16.49 31.67 -2.12
C ARG A 96 17.35 31.69 -0.85
N GLU A 97 17.09 32.63 0.03
CA GLU A 97 17.75 32.72 1.31
C GLU A 97 17.11 31.76 2.31
N TYR A 98 17.92 31.04 3.08
CA TYR A 98 17.46 30.19 4.15
C TYR A 98 17.08 31.03 5.38
N GLY A 99 15.93 30.75 5.95
CA GLY A 99 15.43 31.42 7.14
C GLY A 99 14.52 30.54 7.97
N ALA A 100 14.36 30.89 9.22
CA ALA A 100 13.40 30.24 10.12
C ALA A 100 12.04 30.94 10.02
N THR A 101 10.98 30.15 9.88
CA THR A 101 9.59 30.62 9.91
C THR A 101 8.83 29.91 11.01
N GLN A 102 7.80 30.56 11.56
CA GLN A 102 6.80 29.93 12.42
C GLN A 102 5.52 29.77 11.61
N GLU A 103 5.09 28.54 11.41
CA GLU A 103 3.93 28.25 10.58
C GLU A 103 3.19 26.99 11.05
N PRO A 104 1.92 26.77 10.67
CA PRO A 104 1.29 25.48 10.86
C PRO A 104 2.07 24.39 10.09
N VAL A 105 2.50 23.37 10.82
CA VAL A 105 3.19 22.21 10.25
C VAL A 105 2.28 21.00 10.42
N HIS A 106 1.64 20.61 9.34
CA HIS A 106 0.71 19.49 9.33
C HIS A 106 1.43 18.16 9.28
N ILE A 107 0.77 17.10 9.74
CA ILE A 107 1.31 15.75 9.78
C ILE A 107 0.80 15.00 8.56
N LEU A 108 1.74 14.46 7.82
CA LEU A 108 1.53 13.64 6.65
C LEU A 108 1.78 12.17 7.01
N MET A 109 0.91 11.28 6.57
CA MET A 109 1.04 9.84 6.77
C MET A 109 0.73 9.07 5.50
N LYS A 110 1.56 8.08 5.21
CA LYS A 110 1.39 7.15 4.10
C LYS A 110 1.66 5.73 4.58
N VAL A 111 0.85 4.81 4.10
CA VAL A 111 1.06 3.36 4.29
C VAL A 111 0.82 2.65 2.98
N GLU A 112 1.72 1.73 2.63
CA GLU A 112 1.66 0.93 1.41
C GLU A 112 2.06 -0.50 1.67
N THR A 113 1.45 -1.45 0.94
CA THR A 113 1.87 -2.85 0.94
C THR A 113 2.66 -3.17 -0.31
N HIS A 114 3.77 -3.91 -0.15
CA HIS A 114 4.61 -4.34 -1.28
C HIS A 114 4.88 -5.85 -1.19
N ASN A 115 3.81 -6.62 -1.29
CA ASN A 115 3.76 -8.03 -0.92
C ASN A 115 4.46 -8.94 -1.91
N HIS A 116 4.09 -8.85 -3.20
CA HIS A 116 4.55 -9.78 -4.22
C HIS A 116 6.06 -9.65 -4.51
N PRO A 117 6.61 -8.46 -4.72
CA PRO A 117 8.06 -8.30 -4.89
C PRO A 117 8.86 -8.79 -3.69
N THR A 118 8.37 -8.53 -2.47
CA THR A 118 9.00 -9.02 -1.23
C THR A 118 8.93 -10.55 -1.12
N ALA A 119 7.87 -11.17 -1.63
CA ALA A 119 7.75 -12.62 -1.67
C ALA A 119 8.78 -13.29 -2.57
N ILE A 120 9.12 -12.66 -3.68
CA ILE A 120 10.05 -13.22 -4.69
C ILE A 120 11.50 -12.91 -4.32
N ALA A 121 11.79 -11.67 -3.97
CA ALA A 121 13.13 -11.17 -3.65
C ALA A 121 13.04 -10.26 -2.42
N PRO A 122 13.14 -10.81 -1.19
CA PRO A 122 12.79 -10.11 0.03
C PRO A 122 13.53 -8.79 0.26
N PHE A 123 14.85 -8.76 0.09
CA PHE A 123 15.63 -7.53 0.28
C PHE A 123 15.26 -6.44 -0.74
N PRO A 124 15.41 -6.63 -2.07
CA PRO A 124 15.09 -5.59 -3.03
C PRO A 124 13.59 -5.28 -3.09
N GLY A 125 12.73 -6.28 -2.87
CA GLY A 125 11.29 -6.11 -2.84
C GLY A 125 10.83 -5.20 -1.70
N ALA A 126 11.33 -5.40 -0.48
CA ALA A 126 11.02 -4.54 0.65
C ALA A 126 11.69 -3.15 0.53
N SER A 127 12.89 -3.10 -0.03
CA SER A 127 13.59 -1.84 -0.32
C SER A 127 12.76 -0.95 -1.24
N THR A 128 12.32 -1.48 -2.38
CA THR A 128 11.49 -0.73 -3.33
C THR A 128 10.10 -0.40 -2.77
N GLY A 129 9.56 -1.21 -1.86
CA GLY A 129 8.35 -0.89 -1.11
C GLY A 129 8.50 0.37 -0.26
N SER A 130 9.59 0.48 0.48
CA SER A 130 9.91 1.70 1.24
C SER A 130 10.13 2.90 0.32
N GLY A 131 10.76 2.70 -0.85
CA GLY A 131 10.94 3.74 -1.85
C GLY A 131 9.62 4.25 -2.44
N GLY A 132 8.67 3.35 -2.71
CA GLY A 132 7.34 3.71 -3.18
C GLY A 132 6.56 4.53 -2.16
N GLU A 133 6.63 4.16 -0.90
CA GLU A 133 6.01 4.89 0.20
C GLU A 133 6.59 6.30 0.34
N ILE A 134 7.93 6.45 0.30
CA ILE A 134 8.61 7.76 0.34
C ILE A 134 8.23 8.64 -0.85
N ARG A 135 8.10 8.05 -2.03
CA ARG A 135 7.68 8.78 -3.25
C ARG A 135 6.32 9.43 -3.06
N ASP A 136 5.36 8.72 -2.51
CA ASP A 136 4.00 9.22 -2.32
C ASP A 136 3.93 10.27 -1.21
N GLU A 137 4.69 10.10 -0.12
CA GLU A 137 4.86 11.16 0.88
C GLU A 137 5.44 12.43 0.25
N GLY A 138 6.53 12.28 -0.51
CA GLY A 138 7.24 13.40 -1.12
C GLY A 138 6.42 14.15 -2.17
N ALA A 139 5.47 13.48 -2.82
CA ALA A 139 4.58 14.07 -3.83
C ALA A 139 3.35 14.77 -3.23
N THR A 140 3.07 14.59 -1.93
CA THR A 140 1.86 15.12 -1.30
C THR A 140 2.00 16.61 -0.99
N GLY A 141 1.12 17.44 -1.59
CA GLY A 141 1.05 18.87 -1.33
C GLY A 141 2.33 19.63 -1.67
N ARG A 142 2.53 20.77 -1.00
CA ARG A 142 3.72 21.62 -1.18
C ARG A 142 4.63 21.54 0.03
N GLY A 143 5.92 21.32 -0.24
CA GLY A 143 6.94 21.31 0.81
C GLY A 143 6.82 20.13 1.77
N SER A 144 6.25 19.02 1.31
CA SER A 144 6.24 17.77 2.06
C SER A 144 7.66 17.28 2.32
N LYS A 145 7.87 16.75 3.53
CA LYS A 145 9.17 16.20 3.96
C LYS A 145 8.94 14.89 4.70
N PRO A 146 9.24 13.73 4.10
CA PRO A 146 9.29 12.46 4.80
C PRO A 146 10.26 12.54 5.98
N LYS A 147 9.84 12.15 7.19
CA LYS A 147 10.61 12.33 8.42
C LYS A 147 11.04 11.03 9.06
N ALA A 148 10.20 10.03 9.06
CA ALA A 148 10.48 8.74 9.64
C ALA A 148 9.69 7.65 8.93
N GLY A 149 10.28 6.47 8.79
CA GLY A 149 9.64 5.30 8.22
C GLY A 149 9.54 4.14 9.18
N LEU A 150 8.66 3.22 8.89
CA LEU A 150 8.55 1.93 9.55
C LEU A 150 8.23 0.83 8.55
N THR A 151 8.48 -0.42 8.91
CA THR A 151 8.07 -1.58 8.12
C THR A 151 7.35 -2.61 8.98
N GLY A 152 6.40 -3.31 8.38
CA GLY A 152 5.71 -4.42 9.03
C GLY A 152 5.76 -5.66 8.15
N PHE A 153 5.96 -6.82 8.77
CA PHE A 153 6.01 -8.10 8.06
C PHE A 153 5.08 -9.10 8.71
N THR A 154 4.26 -9.75 7.89
CA THR A 154 3.46 -10.90 8.31
C THR A 154 3.72 -12.04 7.34
N VAL A 155 4.13 -13.19 7.87
CA VAL A 155 4.44 -14.40 7.10
C VAL A 155 3.74 -15.61 7.73
N SER A 156 3.83 -16.77 7.08
CA SER A 156 3.39 -18.03 7.66
C SER A 156 4.40 -18.56 8.70
N LYS A 157 4.42 -19.85 8.99
CA LYS A 157 5.37 -20.44 9.96
C LYS A 157 6.81 -20.23 9.49
N LEU A 158 7.66 -19.78 10.42
CA LEU A 158 9.10 -19.57 10.14
C LEU A 158 9.82 -20.91 9.93
N TRP A 159 9.40 -21.95 10.62
CA TRP A 159 10.00 -23.28 10.57
C TRP A 159 8.94 -24.35 10.29
N GLY A 160 9.35 -25.43 9.68
CA GLY A 160 8.50 -26.57 9.36
C GLY A 160 8.03 -26.59 7.91
N SER A 161 6.98 -27.36 7.65
CA SER A 161 6.43 -27.54 6.31
C SER A 161 5.82 -26.26 5.76
N THR A 162 6.15 -25.94 4.53
CA THR A 162 5.59 -24.82 3.74
C THR A 162 4.51 -25.33 2.79
N VAL A 163 3.57 -26.11 3.29
CA VAL A 163 2.47 -26.65 2.49
C VAL A 163 1.74 -25.53 1.74
N GLY A 164 1.59 -25.71 0.43
CA GLY A 164 0.91 -24.75 -0.44
C GLY A 164 1.75 -23.53 -0.83
N LYS A 165 3.02 -23.43 -0.42
CA LYS A 165 3.90 -22.36 -0.87
C LYS A 165 4.38 -22.62 -2.31
N PRO A 166 4.18 -21.68 -3.26
CA PRO A 166 4.79 -21.78 -4.58
C PRO A 166 6.32 -21.78 -4.51
N GLU A 167 7.00 -22.50 -5.40
CA GLU A 167 8.45 -22.65 -5.38
C GLU A 167 9.21 -21.32 -5.55
N HIS A 168 8.68 -20.41 -6.35
CA HIS A 168 9.28 -19.10 -6.63
C HIS A 168 9.17 -18.09 -5.48
N ILE A 169 8.44 -18.41 -4.42
CA ILE A 169 8.32 -17.56 -3.24
C ILE A 169 9.39 -17.95 -2.22
N ALA A 170 10.11 -16.96 -1.70
CA ALA A 170 11.10 -17.14 -0.64
C ALA A 170 10.49 -17.75 0.62
N SER A 171 11.29 -18.41 1.44
CA SER A 171 10.80 -18.97 2.69
C SER A 171 10.37 -17.87 3.67
N PRO A 172 9.40 -18.15 4.57
CA PRO A 172 8.98 -17.20 5.59
C PRO A 172 10.14 -16.67 6.45
N LEU A 173 11.09 -17.54 6.79
CA LEU A 173 12.27 -17.16 7.55
C LEU A 173 13.17 -16.21 6.75
N GLN A 174 13.42 -16.51 5.49
CA GLN A 174 14.21 -15.64 4.61
C GLN A 174 13.57 -14.26 4.47
N ILE A 175 12.25 -14.18 4.27
CA ILE A 175 11.51 -12.92 4.19
C ILE A 175 11.69 -12.12 5.48
N MET A 176 11.59 -12.78 6.65
CA MET A 176 11.73 -12.11 7.95
C MET A 176 13.15 -11.63 8.26
N ILE A 177 14.16 -12.23 7.64
CA ILE A 177 15.56 -11.81 7.80
C ILE A 177 15.90 -10.69 6.81
N GLU A 178 15.65 -10.92 5.52
CA GLU A 178 16.12 -10.05 4.46
C GLU A 178 15.19 -8.84 4.22
N GLY A 179 13.87 -9.01 4.38
CA GLY A 179 12.90 -7.95 4.12
C GLY A 179 13.12 -6.71 4.98
N PRO A 180 13.22 -6.83 6.31
CA PRO A 180 13.50 -5.68 7.18
C PRO A 180 14.81 -4.98 6.86
N LEU A 181 15.84 -5.72 6.48
CA LEU A 181 17.14 -5.14 6.06
C LEU A 181 16.98 -4.33 4.77
N GLY A 182 16.18 -4.81 3.81
CA GLY A 182 15.91 -4.09 2.57
C GLY A 182 15.17 -2.77 2.81
N GLY A 183 14.10 -2.80 3.61
CA GLY A 183 13.36 -1.60 3.98
C GLY A 183 14.22 -0.58 4.74
N ALA A 184 15.03 -1.05 5.69
CA ALA A 184 15.96 -0.21 6.45
C ALA A 184 17.04 0.40 5.55
N ALA A 185 17.59 -0.36 4.60
CA ALA A 185 18.61 0.12 3.67
C ALA A 185 18.12 1.31 2.84
N PHE A 186 16.90 1.21 2.28
CA PHE A 186 16.35 2.32 1.50
C PHE A 186 16.13 3.58 2.36
N ASN A 187 15.58 3.42 3.56
CA ASN A 187 15.40 4.53 4.50
C ASN A 187 16.74 5.19 4.86
N ASN A 188 17.78 4.38 5.09
CA ASN A 188 19.10 4.86 5.42
C ASN A 188 19.75 5.65 4.26
N GLU A 189 19.63 5.17 3.03
CA GLU A 189 20.15 5.87 1.85
C GLU A 189 19.38 7.18 1.57
N PHE A 190 18.08 7.17 1.76
CA PHE A 190 17.25 8.39 1.64
C PHE A 190 17.58 9.40 2.74
N GLY A 191 18.01 8.95 3.90
CA GLY A 191 18.42 9.82 5.02
C GLY A 191 17.30 10.10 6.03
N ARG A 192 16.33 9.17 6.19
CA ARG A 192 15.34 9.22 7.27
C ARG A 192 15.47 8.00 8.19
N PRO A 193 15.18 8.12 9.48
CA PRO A 193 15.24 6.98 10.40
C PRO A 193 14.17 5.94 10.05
N ALA A 194 14.55 4.67 10.12
CA ALA A 194 13.63 3.54 10.14
C ALA A 194 13.30 3.19 11.60
N LEU A 195 12.05 3.38 12.00
CA LEU A 195 11.61 3.26 13.40
C LEU A 195 11.32 1.81 13.84
N GLY A 196 11.67 0.83 13.04
CA GLY A 196 11.28 -0.56 13.28
C GLY A 196 9.90 -0.86 12.71
N GLY A 197 9.00 -1.43 13.48
CA GLY A 197 7.67 -1.80 13.02
C GLY A 197 7.15 -3.04 13.75
N PHE A 198 6.61 -4.01 13.00
CA PHE A 198 6.09 -5.24 13.59
C PHE A 198 6.47 -6.47 12.75
N TRP A 199 6.58 -7.61 13.43
CA TRP A 199 6.88 -8.92 12.82
C TRP A 199 5.89 -9.94 13.36
N ARG A 200 5.13 -10.57 12.46
CA ARG A 200 4.06 -11.50 12.84
C ARG A 200 4.11 -12.76 12.00
N THR A 201 3.69 -13.86 12.61
CA THR A 201 3.45 -15.12 11.93
C THR A 201 2.02 -15.55 12.14
N PHE A 202 1.39 -16.11 11.12
CA PHE A 202 0.10 -16.75 11.24
C PHE A 202 0.00 -17.89 10.26
N CYS A 203 -0.30 -19.07 10.78
CA CYS A 203 -0.61 -20.26 9.99
C CYS A 203 -1.31 -21.26 10.89
N GLU A 204 -2.64 -21.34 10.80
CA GLU A 204 -3.49 -22.10 11.69
C GLU A 204 -4.43 -23.04 10.92
N ARG A 205 -4.86 -24.12 11.57
CA ARG A 205 -5.96 -24.93 11.07
C ARG A 205 -7.27 -24.29 11.50
N VAL A 206 -8.10 -23.96 10.53
CA VAL A 206 -9.41 -23.34 10.76
C VAL A 206 -10.51 -24.23 10.20
N PRO A 207 -11.74 -24.18 10.74
CA PRO A 207 -12.89 -24.82 10.13
C PRO A 207 -13.10 -24.29 8.71
N GLY A 208 -13.32 -25.18 7.75
CA GLY A 208 -13.64 -24.85 6.38
C GLY A 208 -14.87 -25.62 5.90
N ALA A 209 -15.43 -25.25 4.77
CA ALA A 209 -16.65 -25.86 4.22
C ALA A 209 -16.53 -27.37 3.96
N ASN A 210 -15.31 -27.82 3.62
CA ASN A 210 -15.02 -29.24 3.31
C ASN A 210 -14.16 -29.92 4.38
N GLY A 211 -14.16 -29.40 5.61
CA GLY A 211 -13.32 -29.88 6.71
C GLY A 211 -12.21 -28.86 7.06
N PRO A 212 -11.35 -29.19 8.05
CA PRO A 212 -10.30 -28.28 8.49
C PRO A 212 -9.33 -27.94 7.36
N GLU A 213 -9.10 -26.66 7.14
CA GLU A 213 -8.13 -26.13 6.17
C GLU A 213 -7.00 -25.36 6.85
N LEU A 214 -5.81 -25.35 6.22
CA LEU A 214 -4.67 -24.61 6.71
C LEU A 214 -4.71 -23.21 6.11
N ARG A 215 -4.85 -22.18 6.95
CA ARG A 215 -4.81 -20.79 6.54
C ARG A 215 -3.61 -20.08 7.13
N GLY A 216 -2.91 -19.31 6.28
CA GLY A 216 -1.73 -18.56 6.69
C GLY A 216 -1.27 -17.58 5.63
N TYR A 217 -0.31 -16.77 6.00
CA TYR A 217 0.30 -15.80 5.08
C TYR A 217 1.42 -16.46 4.26
N HIS A 218 1.06 -17.41 3.40
CA HIS A 218 1.99 -18.06 2.48
C HIS A 218 2.55 -17.06 1.45
N LYS A 219 1.71 -16.15 0.96
CA LYS A 219 2.14 -14.89 0.37
C LYS A 219 2.27 -13.87 1.51
N PRO A 220 3.46 -13.30 1.73
CA PRO A 220 3.66 -12.39 2.85
C PRO A 220 2.87 -11.09 2.70
N ILE A 221 2.67 -10.41 3.80
CA ILE A 221 2.39 -8.98 3.81
C ILE A 221 3.68 -8.26 4.17
N MET A 222 4.12 -7.37 3.31
CA MET A 222 5.14 -6.36 3.61
C MET A 222 4.45 -5.00 3.59
N LEU A 223 4.53 -4.30 4.70
CA LEU A 223 3.97 -2.97 4.87
C LEU A 223 5.11 -1.98 5.05
N ALA A 224 5.13 -0.94 4.23
CA ALA A 224 5.95 0.23 4.41
C ALA A 224 5.07 1.39 4.84
N GLY A 225 5.45 2.08 5.89
CA GLY A 225 4.74 3.23 6.40
C GLY A 225 5.70 4.38 6.67
N GLY A 226 5.17 5.58 6.61
CA GLY A 226 5.93 6.78 6.89
C GLY A 226 5.09 7.89 7.49
N VAL A 227 5.79 8.75 8.17
CA VAL A 227 5.27 9.97 8.75
C VAL A 227 6.17 11.13 8.32
N GLY A 228 5.54 12.19 7.87
CA GLY A 228 6.23 13.39 7.40
C GLY A 228 5.53 14.66 7.82
N THR A 229 5.99 15.76 7.25
CA THR A 229 5.39 17.08 7.46
C THR A 229 5.06 17.73 6.13
N VAL A 230 3.98 18.51 6.12
CA VAL A 230 3.53 19.27 4.95
C VAL A 230 2.99 20.65 5.38
N ARG A 231 3.00 21.62 4.47
CA ARG A 231 2.42 22.95 4.69
C ARG A 231 0.93 22.96 4.37
#